data_5d277bf0f0af2c40c5041a0cc5965936
#
_entry.id   5d277bf0f0af2c40c5041a0cc5965936
#
_cell.length_a   1.000
_cell.length_b   1.000
_cell.length_c   1.000
_cell.angle_alpha   90.00
_cell.angle_beta   90.00
_cell.angle_gamma   90.00
#
_symmetry.space_group_name_H-M   'P 1'
#
loop_
_entity.id
_entity.type
_entity.pdbx_description
1 polymer ?
#
loop_
_entity_poly.entity_id
_entity_poly.type
_entity_poly.pdbx_seq_one_letter_code
_entity_poly.pdbx_strand_id
1 'polypeptide(L)'
;MAAERGIGPWFLMAGAGALWCGALFGVIGSWQHVLPGVVDAIPFVKSRPLHVSLVIAWIFLAAIGGVYHYLPRIAGVPLHSKRLAQVHLLIFIGTGCAVVVSYFLGRFGGREYWEFPPVLGIPIALGWILFAYNFFRTVAHRKGPWPVHLWMWSTGVAFFLITYAEANLYLFPGFNGNMVRELTVQWKAYGALTGSWNMLVYGTALVVMERSTGNMAPALSRTAFLLFALGFTNLLFGWAHHIYPVPSAPWLRLLAYAISMTEWLILARMIRQWRATLKEGMDHRHSLTHRFLFASEVWVFLNLGLALLISIPAINLFTHGTHITVAHAMGSTIGINTTILFASVFFISGGALNARARWGFWLMNGSL
;
A
#
# COMPACT_ATOMS: atom_id res chain seq x y z
N MET A 1 -26.32 9.15 -22.11
CA MET A 1 -25.73 10.06 -21.10
C MET A 1 -24.28 9.64 -20.90
N ALA A 2 -23.31 10.42 -21.38
CA ALA A 2 -21.91 10.19 -21.08
C ALA A 2 -21.71 10.31 -19.57
N ALA A 3 -21.36 9.19 -18.92
CA ALA A 3 -21.06 9.20 -17.49
C ALA A 3 -19.91 10.20 -17.28
N GLU A 4 -20.16 11.30 -16.58
CA GLU A 4 -19.10 12.21 -16.14
C GLU A 4 -17.97 11.38 -15.55
N ARG A 5 -16.81 11.40 -16.19
CA ARG A 5 -15.63 10.71 -15.70
C ARG A 5 -15.31 11.27 -14.31
N GLY A 6 -15.52 10.47 -13.27
CA GLY A 6 -15.22 10.86 -11.90
C GLY A 6 -13.73 11.19 -11.73
N ILE A 7 -13.36 11.76 -10.59
CA ILE A 7 -11.97 12.15 -10.27
C ILE A 7 -11.03 10.95 -10.11
N GLY A 8 -11.55 9.76 -9.73
CA GLY A 8 -10.75 8.55 -9.50
C GLY A 8 -9.79 8.19 -10.63
N PRO A 9 -10.23 8.13 -11.90
CA PRO A 9 -9.34 7.85 -13.03
C PRO A 9 -8.14 8.78 -13.16
N TRP A 10 -8.24 10.03 -12.77
CA TRP A 10 -7.12 10.97 -12.81
C TRP A 10 -6.05 10.64 -11.78
N PHE A 11 -6.44 10.21 -10.58
CA PHE A 11 -5.51 9.67 -9.58
C PHE A 11 -4.83 8.39 -10.07
N LEU A 12 -5.57 7.49 -10.72
CA LEU A 12 -5.01 6.26 -11.29
C LEU A 12 -3.99 6.56 -12.40
N MET A 13 -4.27 7.53 -13.27
CA MET A 13 -3.34 7.95 -14.32
C MET A 13 -2.07 8.58 -13.74
N ALA A 14 -2.19 9.47 -12.76
CA ALA A 14 -1.04 10.06 -12.07
C ALA A 14 -0.21 8.98 -11.36
N GLY A 15 -0.87 8.02 -10.70
CA GLY A 15 -0.21 6.88 -10.09
C GLY A 15 0.52 6.00 -11.10
N ALA A 16 -0.10 5.66 -12.22
CA ALA A 16 0.55 4.88 -13.28
C ALA A 16 1.78 5.60 -13.86
N GLY A 17 1.71 6.91 -14.03
CA GLY A 17 2.87 7.72 -14.43
C GLY A 17 4.00 7.67 -13.39
N ALA A 18 3.66 7.76 -12.10
CA ALA A 18 4.63 7.63 -11.01
C ALA A 18 5.27 6.22 -11.00
N LEU A 19 4.48 5.17 -11.18
CA LEU A 19 5.00 3.79 -11.25
C LEU A 19 5.97 3.63 -12.42
N TRP A 20 5.61 4.13 -13.59
CA TRP A 20 6.46 4.03 -14.77
C TRP A 20 7.80 4.75 -14.57
N CYS A 21 7.78 5.99 -14.09
CA CYS A 21 8.99 6.73 -13.75
C CYS A 21 9.79 6.04 -12.65
N GLY A 22 9.10 5.56 -11.59
CA GLY A 22 9.73 4.83 -10.49
C GLY A 22 10.43 3.55 -10.98
N ALA A 23 9.80 2.78 -11.87
CA ALA A 23 10.41 1.59 -12.46
C ALA A 23 11.68 1.91 -13.26
N LEU A 24 11.70 3.00 -14.04
CA LEU A 24 12.90 3.45 -14.74
C LEU A 24 14.07 3.75 -13.80
N PHE A 25 13.81 4.50 -12.71
CA PHE A 25 14.85 4.75 -11.70
C PHE A 25 15.26 3.48 -10.95
N GLY A 26 14.34 2.54 -10.78
CA GLY A 26 14.66 1.22 -10.23
C GLY A 26 15.62 0.42 -11.10
N VAL A 27 15.42 0.42 -12.42
CA VAL A 27 16.33 -0.22 -13.38
C VAL A 27 17.71 0.45 -13.34
N ILE A 28 17.75 1.81 -13.35
CA ILE A 28 19.02 2.55 -13.26
C ILE A 28 19.76 2.18 -11.96
N GLY A 29 19.06 2.20 -10.82
CA GLY A 29 19.64 1.86 -9.52
C GLY A 29 20.14 0.41 -9.45
N SER A 30 19.40 -0.53 -10.04
CA SER A 30 19.81 -1.94 -10.11
C SER A 30 21.10 -2.13 -10.94
N TRP A 31 21.19 -1.44 -12.07
CA TRP A 31 22.43 -1.49 -12.89
C TRP A 31 23.62 -0.89 -12.15
N GLN A 32 23.43 0.23 -11.46
CA GLN A 32 24.50 0.87 -10.66
C GLN A 32 24.98 -0.01 -9.51
N HIS A 33 24.10 -0.85 -8.97
CA HIS A 33 24.45 -1.79 -7.91
C HIS A 33 25.35 -2.93 -8.43
N VAL A 34 25.11 -3.39 -9.68
CA VAL A 34 25.86 -4.50 -10.29
C VAL A 34 27.08 -4.01 -11.08
N LEU A 35 26.96 -2.88 -11.76
CA LEU A 35 27.96 -2.29 -12.64
C LEU A 35 28.24 -0.84 -12.20
N PRO A 36 29.15 -0.63 -11.24
CA PRO A 36 29.53 0.72 -10.82
C PRO A 36 30.03 1.56 -12.00
N GLY A 37 29.64 2.84 -12.05
CA GLY A 37 30.01 3.76 -13.14
C GLY A 37 29.03 3.80 -14.32
N VAL A 38 27.95 3.03 -14.28
CA VAL A 38 26.88 3.12 -15.28
C VAL A 38 25.92 4.26 -14.91
N VAL A 39 25.60 5.15 -15.88
CA VAL A 39 24.68 6.29 -15.71
C VAL A 39 25.10 7.24 -14.57
N ASP A 40 26.35 7.69 -14.57
CA ASP A 40 26.92 8.59 -13.54
C ASP A 40 26.16 9.91 -13.38
N ALA A 41 25.43 10.35 -14.40
CA ALA A 41 24.61 11.55 -14.35
C ALA A 41 23.51 11.51 -13.26
N ILE A 42 23.05 10.29 -12.91
CA ILE A 42 22.07 10.07 -11.84
C ILE A 42 22.66 9.02 -10.89
N PRO A 43 23.53 9.41 -9.94
CA PRO A 43 24.16 8.45 -9.03
C PRO A 43 23.16 7.71 -8.15
N PHE A 44 23.54 6.54 -7.63
CA PHE A 44 22.69 5.66 -6.83
C PHE A 44 22.00 6.38 -5.65
N VAL A 45 22.70 7.33 -5.03
CA VAL A 45 22.13 8.15 -3.94
C VAL A 45 20.91 8.99 -4.38
N LYS A 46 20.71 9.20 -5.69
CA LYS A 46 19.54 9.86 -6.28
C LYS A 46 18.57 8.87 -6.89
N SER A 47 19.05 7.85 -7.62
CA SER A 47 18.20 6.89 -8.30
C SER A 47 17.36 6.04 -7.32
N ARG A 48 17.94 5.63 -6.20
CA ARG A 48 17.21 4.89 -5.16
C ARG A 48 16.05 5.70 -4.54
N PRO A 49 16.24 6.91 -4.00
CA PRO A 49 15.15 7.71 -3.46
C PRO A 49 14.08 8.07 -4.50
N LEU A 50 14.48 8.37 -5.75
CA LEU A 50 13.55 8.59 -6.85
C LEU A 50 12.68 7.36 -7.10
N HIS A 51 13.28 6.17 -7.19
CA HIS A 51 12.54 4.92 -7.32
C HIS A 51 11.55 4.73 -6.17
N VAL A 52 12.03 4.75 -4.94
CA VAL A 52 11.23 4.45 -3.75
C VAL A 52 10.07 5.42 -3.59
N SER A 53 10.33 6.73 -3.67
CA SER A 53 9.27 7.74 -3.51
C SER A 53 8.21 7.64 -4.60
N LEU A 54 8.58 7.36 -5.85
CA LEU A 54 7.64 7.24 -6.97
C LEU A 54 6.80 5.97 -6.90
N VAL A 55 7.37 4.82 -6.48
CA VAL A 55 6.57 3.60 -6.32
C VAL A 55 5.66 3.66 -5.11
N ILE A 56 6.05 4.36 -4.03
CA ILE A 56 5.16 4.67 -2.91
C ILE A 56 4.02 5.60 -3.38
N ALA A 57 4.35 6.65 -4.14
CA ALA A 57 3.34 7.55 -4.71
C ALA A 57 2.33 6.78 -5.59
N TRP A 58 2.77 5.78 -6.38
CA TRP A 58 1.89 4.90 -7.13
C TRP A 58 0.86 4.22 -6.22
N ILE A 59 1.30 3.57 -5.15
CA ILE A 59 0.42 2.82 -4.25
C ILE A 59 -0.64 3.76 -3.67
N PHE A 60 -0.25 4.93 -3.17
CA PHE A 60 -1.19 5.89 -2.59
C PHE A 60 -2.14 6.47 -3.63
N LEU A 61 -1.63 6.97 -4.74
CA LEU A 61 -2.47 7.58 -5.79
C LEU A 61 -3.47 6.56 -6.36
N ALA A 62 -3.04 5.33 -6.60
CA ALA A 62 -3.93 4.30 -7.13
C ALA A 62 -4.97 3.84 -6.09
N ALA A 63 -4.58 3.68 -4.82
CA ALA A 63 -5.52 3.33 -3.75
C ALA A 63 -6.57 4.45 -3.54
N ILE A 64 -6.14 5.70 -3.45
CA ILE A 64 -7.03 6.88 -3.34
C ILE A 64 -7.94 6.98 -4.57
N GLY A 65 -7.39 6.75 -5.77
CA GLY A 65 -8.14 6.75 -7.03
C GLY A 65 -9.25 5.70 -7.03
N GLY A 66 -8.96 4.49 -6.54
CA GLY A 66 -9.94 3.43 -6.33
C GLY A 66 -11.02 3.85 -5.33
N VAL A 67 -10.64 4.38 -4.17
CA VAL A 67 -11.58 4.88 -3.17
C VAL A 67 -12.48 5.96 -3.77
N TYR A 68 -11.95 6.99 -4.41
CA TYR A 68 -12.77 8.04 -5.03
C TYR A 68 -13.69 7.52 -6.15
N HIS A 69 -13.30 6.46 -6.83
CA HIS A 69 -14.13 5.85 -7.86
C HIS A 69 -15.31 5.07 -7.28
N TYR A 70 -15.06 4.26 -6.25
CA TYR A 70 -16.07 3.34 -5.70
C TYR A 70 -16.92 3.96 -4.60
N LEU A 71 -16.38 4.89 -3.81
CA LEU A 71 -17.02 5.46 -2.63
C LEU A 71 -18.43 6.01 -2.88
N PRO A 72 -18.69 6.80 -3.95
CA PRO A 72 -20.05 7.30 -4.21
C PRO A 72 -21.08 6.17 -4.41
N ARG A 73 -20.65 5.10 -5.10
CA ARG A 73 -21.53 3.95 -5.37
C ARG A 73 -21.79 3.11 -4.11
N ILE A 74 -20.79 3.00 -3.24
CA ILE A 74 -20.89 2.28 -1.97
C ILE A 74 -21.68 3.09 -0.95
N ALA A 75 -21.45 4.38 -0.88
CA ALA A 75 -22.17 5.27 0.02
C ALA A 75 -23.62 5.52 -0.41
N GLY A 76 -23.95 5.32 -1.70
CA GLY A 76 -25.26 5.61 -2.25
C GLY A 76 -25.54 7.11 -2.38
N VAL A 77 -24.48 7.93 -2.30
CA VAL A 77 -24.56 9.40 -2.40
C VAL A 77 -23.37 9.91 -3.22
N PRO A 78 -23.48 11.07 -3.89
CA PRO A 78 -22.35 11.66 -4.59
C PRO A 78 -21.23 12.01 -3.62
N LEU A 79 -20.00 12.11 -4.13
CA LEU A 79 -18.84 12.58 -3.38
C LEU A 79 -19.15 13.98 -2.80
N HIS A 80 -18.84 14.19 -1.51
CA HIS A 80 -19.13 15.43 -0.80
C HIS A 80 -18.62 16.67 -1.56
N SER A 81 -17.40 16.59 -2.10
CA SER A 81 -16.86 17.68 -2.92
C SER A 81 -15.91 17.19 -4.00
N LYS A 82 -16.30 17.37 -5.27
CA LYS A 82 -15.42 17.13 -6.41
C LYS A 82 -14.22 18.11 -6.43
N ARG A 83 -14.45 19.37 -6.01
CA ARG A 83 -13.41 20.41 -5.94
C ARG A 83 -12.32 20.07 -4.95
N LEU A 84 -12.68 19.59 -3.75
CA LEU A 84 -11.67 19.13 -2.77
C LEU A 84 -10.84 17.98 -3.30
N ALA A 85 -11.45 17.03 -4.02
CA ALA A 85 -10.72 15.94 -4.63
C ALA A 85 -9.77 16.41 -5.76
N GLN A 86 -10.14 17.44 -6.51
CA GLN A 86 -9.29 18.05 -7.52
C GLN A 86 -8.10 18.78 -6.87
N VAL A 87 -8.34 19.59 -5.84
CA VAL A 87 -7.28 20.29 -5.07
C VAL A 87 -6.33 19.25 -4.45
N HIS A 88 -6.84 18.18 -3.88
CA HIS A 88 -6.03 17.08 -3.36
C HIS A 88 -5.11 16.49 -4.44
N LEU A 89 -5.64 16.19 -5.63
CA LEU A 89 -4.83 15.68 -6.75
C LEU A 89 -3.72 16.66 -7.15
N LEU A 90 -4.05 17.93 -7.28
CA LEU A 90 -3.07 18.95 -7.65
C LEU A 90 -1.97 19.11 -6.61
N ILE A 91 -2.32 19.09 -5.31
CA ILE A 91 -1.34 19.12 -4.21
C ILE A 91 -0.41 17.90 -4.33
N PHE A 92 -0.94 16.71 -4.53
CA PHE A 92 -0.12 15.50 -4.59
C PHE A 92 0.79 15.48 -5.82
N ILE A 93 0.29 15.86 -7.00
CA ILE A 93 1.13 15.96 -8.22
C ILE A 93 2.20 17.03 -8.03
N GLY A 94 1.81 18.24 -7.58
CA GLY A 94 2.77 19.34 -7.38
C GLY A 94 3.86 18.97 -6.35
N THR A 95 3.47 18.34 -5.25
CA THR A 95 4.43 17.88 -4.24
C THR A 95 5.32 16.75 -4.77
N GLY A 96 4.75 15.78 -5.50
CA GLY A 96 5.53 14.72 -6.15
C GLY A 96 6.57 15.29 -7.11
N CYS A 97 6.21 16.28 -7.94
CA CYS A 97 7.16 16.98 -8.80
C CYS A 97 8.24 17.71 -7.97
N ALA A 98 7.87 18.37 -6.88
CA ALA A 98 8.83 19.07 -6.00
C ALA A 98 9.79 18.08 -5.33
N VAL A 99 9.32 16.90 -4.91
CA VAL A 99 10.16 15.81 -4.37
C VAL A 99 11.17 15.36 -5.42
N VAL A 100 10.72 15.06 -6.65
CA VAL A 100 11.60 14.65 -7.75
C VAL A 100 12.67 15.72 -8.02
N VAL A 101 12.27 16.98 -8.13
CA VAL A 101 13.20 18.12 -8.33
C VAL A 101 14.18 18.23 -7.17
N SER A 102 13.74 18.08 -5.92
CA SER A 102 14.63 18.15 -4.74
C SER A 102 15.74 17.10 -4.81
N TYR A 103 15.42 15.86 -5.23
CA TYR A 103 16.43 14.82 -5.38
C TYR A 103 17.42 15.08 -6.52
N PHE A 104 16.97 15.60 -7.67
CA PHE A 104 17.88 16.00 -8.75
C PHE A 104 18.81 17.13 -8.32
N LEU A 105 18.32 18.06 -7.50
CA LEU A 105 19.13 19.15 -6.94
C LEU A 105 20.00 18.71 -5.75
N GLY A 106 19.97 17.43 -5.36
CA GLY A 106 20.70 16.93 -4.20
C GLY A 106 20.19 17.46 -2.86
N ARG A 107 18.94 17.91 -2.80
CA ARG A 107 18.29 18.43 -1.58
C ARG A 107 17.56 17.29 -0.87
N PHE A 108 18.17 16.80 0.19
CA PHE A 108 17.66 15.78 1.10
C PHE A 108 17.40 16.38 2.48
N GLY A 109 16.97 15.59 3.44
CA GLY A 109 16.81 16.04 4.83
C GLY A 109 15.80 15.20 5.63
N GLY A 110 15.12 14.28 4.93
CA GLY A 110 14.22 13.33 5.55
C GLY A 110 14.90 12.06 6.09
N ARG A 111 14.09 11.04 6.30
CA ARG A 111 14.47 9.71 6.75
C ARG A 111 14.35 8.68 5.63
N GLU A 112 14.81 7.50 5.83
CA GLU A 112 14.66 6.36 4.91
C GLU A 112 13.21 6.25 4.40
N TYR A 113 13.05 6.02 3.11
CA TYR A 113 11.83 6.05 2.30
C TYR A 113 11.24 7.45 2.04
N TRP A 114 11.60 8.47 2.81
CA TRP A 114 11.16 9.87 2.66
C TRP A 114 12.35 10.80 2.78
N GLU A 115 13.34 10.56 1.94
CA GLU A 115 14.61 11.27 1.98
C GLU A 115 14.49 12.75 1.55
N PHE A 116 13.35 13.17 1.01
CA PHE A 116 13.07 14.55 0.59
C PHE A 116 13.08 15.53 1.79
N PRO A 117 13.26 16.82 1.54
CA PRO A 117 13.21 17.84 2.59
C PRO A 117 11.90 17.76 3.39
N PRO A 118 11.92 17.77 4.73
CA PRO A 118 10.74 17.59 5.57
C PRO A 118 9.60 18.58 5.29
N VAL A 119 9.93 19.79 4.82
CA VAL A 119 8.92 20.79 4.46
C VAL A 119 7.95 20.30 3.38
N LEU A 120 8.37 19.40 2.49
CA LEU A 120 7.51 18.79 1.47
C LEU A 120 6.54 17.76 2.08
N GLY A 121 6.75 17.36 3.32
CA GLY A 121 5.80 16.56 4.09
C GLY A 121 4.52 17.32 4.44
N ILE A 122 4.58 18.63 4.58
CA ILE A 122 3.43 19.47 4.93
C ILE A 122 2.31 19.39 3.87
N PRO A 123 2.55 19.63 2.58
CA PRO A 123 1.51 19.49 1.57
C PRO A 123 0.99 18.06 1.42
N ILE A 124 1.81 17.02 1.69
CA ILE A 124 1.33 15.63 1.74
C ILE A 124 0.28 15.48 2.84
N ALA A 125 0.58 15.96 4.07
CA ALA A 125 -0.36 15.93 5.19
C ALA A 125 -1.65 16.71 4.87
N LEU A 126 -1.54 17.90 4.30
CA LEU A 126 -2.69 18.73 3.91
C LEU A 126 -3.55 18.03 2.86
N GLY A 127 -2.96 17.46 1.83
CA GLY A 127 -3.68 16.66 0.82
C GLY A 127 -4.43 15.48 1.44
N TRP A 128 -3.80 14.80 2.40
CA TRP A 128 -4.44 13.71 3.12
C TRP A 128 -5.60 14.18 4.02
N ILE A 129 -5.46 15.32 4.68
CA ILE A 129 -6.54 15.93 5.46
C ILE A 129 -7.75 16.25 4.55
N LEU A 130 -7.52 16.80 3.36
CA LEU A 130 -8.58 17.03 2.38
C LEU A 130 -9.26 15.74 1.95
N PHE A 131 -8.46 14.68 1.73
CA PHE A 131 -8.98 13.35 1.41
C PHE A 131 -9.84 12.80 2.56
N ALA A 132 -9.33 12.83 3.78
CA ALA A 132 -10.03 12.36 4.97
C ALA A 132 -11.35 13.10 5.18
N TYR A 133 -11.33 14.43 5.11
CA TYR A 133 -12.53 15.24 5.23
C TYR A 133 -13.57 14.87 4.16
N ASN A 134 -13.16 14.81 2.90
CA ASN A 134 -14.07 14.48 1.79
C ASN A 134 -14.63 13.06 1.93
N PHE A 135 -13.78 12.11 2.31
CA PHE A 135 -14.17 10.72 2.58
C PHE A 135 -15.21 10.62 3.68
N PHE A 136 -14.89 11.11 4.89
CA PHE A 136 -15.79 10.98 6.04
C PHE A 136 -17.09 11.76 5.88
N ARG A 137 -17.06 12.93 5.23
CA ARG A 137 -18.29 13.68 4.88
C ARG A 137 -19.16 12.92 3.90
N THR A 138 -18.58 12.17 2.96
CA THR A 138 -19.34 11.32 2.04
C THR A 138 -19.96 10.13 2.79
N VAL A 139 -19.15 9.44 3.59
CA VAL A 139 -19.60 8.25 4.34
C VAL A 139 -20.67 8.57 5.39
N ALA A 140 -20.61 9.75 6.01
CA ALA A 140 -21.60 10.20 7.00
C ALA A 140 -23.05 10.24 6.46
N HIS A 141 -23.24 10.34 5.16
CA HIS A 141 -24.56 10.31 4.52
C HIS A 141 -25.02 8.91 4.10
N ARG A 142 -24.17 7.90 4.30
CA ARG A 142 -24.54 6.51 3.99
C ARG A 142 -25.62 6.00 4.93
N LYS A 143 -26.61 5.31 4.34
CA LYS A 143 -27.64 4.57 5.08
C LYS A 143 -27.34 3.06 5.02
N GLY A 144 -27.66 2.36 6.11
CA GLY A 144 -27.51 0.90 6.22
C GLY A 144 -26.17 0.43 6.80
N PRO A 145 -25.97 -0.88 6.94
CA PRO A 145 -24.80 -1.46 7.59
C PRO A 145 -23.53 -1.18 6.81
N TRP A 146 -22.43 -1.01 7.53
CA TRP A 146 -21.12 -0.80 6.93
C TRP A 146 -20.50 -2.15 6.56
N PRO A 147 -20.21 -2.39 5.27
CA PRO A 147 -19.45 -3.56 4.87
C PRO A 147 -17.98 -3.43 5.31
N VAL A 148 -17.26 -4.55 5.42
CA VAL A 148 -15.90 -4.60 5.95
C VAL A 148 -14.93 -3.70 5.18
N HIS A 149 -15.07 -3.60 3.87
CA HIS A 149 -14.20 -2.73 3.05
C HIS A 149 -14.32 -1.25 3.41
N LEU A 150 -15.50 -0.80 3.86
CA LEU A 150 -15.69 0.58 4.33
C LEU A 150 -15.02 0.81 5.70
N TRP A 151 -15.04 -0.18 6.58
CA TRP A 151 -14.27 -0.16 7.82
C TRP A 151 -12.76 -0.11 7.54
N MET A 152 -12.28 -0.94 6.60
CA MET A 152 -10.88 -0.93 6.18
C MET A 152 -10.46 0.44 5.65
N TRP A 153 -11.22 1.02 4.74
CA TRP A 153 -10.93 2.36 4.20
C TRP A 153 -10.94 3.44 5.28
N SER A 154 -11.95 3.42 6.17
CA SER A 154 -12.03 4.38 7.28
C SER A 154 -10.82 4.30 8.20
N THR A 155 -10.39 3.07 8.52
CA THR A 155 -9.18 2.82 9.29
C THR A 155 -7.95 3.33 8.56
N GLY A 156 -7.76 2.98 7.27
CA GLY A 156 -6.61 3.42 6.49
C GLY A 156 -6.52 4.93 6.38
N VAL A 157 -7.65 5.60 6.16
CA VAL A 157 -7.71 7.07 6.07
C VAL A 157 -7.37 7.75 7.39
N ALA A 158 -7.92 7.27 8.50
CA ALA A 158 -7.69 7.87 9.82
C ALA A 158 -6.28 7.59 10.35
N PHE A 159 -5.85 6.32 10.28
CA PHE A 159 -4.54 5.91 10.83
C PHE A 159 -3.37 6.45 10.03
N PHE A 160 -3.52 6.69 8.73
CA PHE A 160 -2.46 7.34 7.97
C PHE A 160 -2.06 8.69 8.58
N LEU A 161 -3.02 9.54 8.95
CA LEU A 161 -2.72 10.85 9.56
C LEU A 161 -1.95 10.71 10.86
N ILE A 162 -2.35 9.75 11.71
CA ILE A 162 -1.69 9.50 12.99
C ILE A 162 -0.26 8.99 12.74
N THR A 163 -0.11 7.98 11.92
CA THR A 163 1.18 7.34 11.67
C THR A 163 2.13 8.22 10.86
N TYR A 164 1.58 9.07 10.00
CA TYR A 164 2.36 10.07 9.27
C TYR A 164 2.91 11.15 10.22
N ALA A 165 2.11 11.62 11.17
CA ALA A 165 2.58 12.54 12.21
C ALA A 165 3.67 11.87 13.08
N GLU A 166 3.47 10.63 13.51
CA GLU A 166 4.47 9.86 14.26
C GLU A 166 5.78 9.68 13.49
N ALA A 167 5.71 9.42 12.19
CA ALA A 167 6.89 9.24 11.34
C ALA A 167 7.75 10.52 11.24
N ASN A 168 7.18 11.67 11.54
CA ASN A 168 7.88 12.95 11.54
C ASN A 168 8.33 13.41 12.96
N LEU A 169 8.13 12.59 13.99
CA LEU A 169 8.54 12.94 15.36
C LEU A 169 10.05 13.15 15.52
N TYR A 170 10.88 12.57 14.65
CA TYR A 170 12.32 12.80 14.65
C TYR A 170 12.73 14.27 14.46
N LEU A 171 11.82 15.12 13.97
CA LEU A 171 12.05 16.56 13.84
C LEU A 171 12.08 17.27 15.20
N PHE A 172 11.61 16.61 16.26
CA PHE A 172 11.54 17.20 17.60
C PHE A 172 12.66 16.66 18.50
N PRO A 173 13.35 17.53 19.27
CA PRO A 173 14.51 17.14 20.08
C PRO A 173 14.23 16.02 21.08
N GLY A 174 12.99 15.87 21.56
CA GLY A 174 12.61 14.79 22.48
C GLY A 174 12.65 13.39 21.87
N PHE A 175 12.66 13.27 20.54
CA PHE A 175 12.61 11.99 19.81
C PHE A 175 13.89 11.69 19.03
N ASN A 176 14.83 12.61 18.94
CA ASN A 176 16.14 12.40 18.31
C ASN A 176 17.25 12.36 19.39
N GLY A 177 18.44 11.98 18.97
CA GLY A 177 19.61 11.92 19.86
C GLY A 177 19.74 10.64 20.70
N ASN A 178 18.78 9.69 20.60
CA ASN A 178 18.92 8.35 21.14
C ASN A 178 18.53 7.33 20.06
N MET A 179 19.50 6.58 19.56
CA MET A 179 19.33 5.65 18.44
C MET A 179 18.21 4.62 18.66
N VAL A 180 18.10 4.05 19.85
CA VAL A 180 17.07 3.05 20.17
C VAL A 180 15.68 3.68 20.09
N ARG A 181 15.52 4.90 20.63
CA ARG A 181 14.26 5.63 20.58
C ARG A 181 13.91 6.00 19.13
N GLU A 182 14.87 6.53 18.39
CA GLU A 182 14.66 6.92 17.00
C GLU A 182 14.21 5.73 16.13
N LEU A 183 14.93 4.62 16.22
CA LEU A 183 14.58 3.41 15.45
C LEU A 183 13.23 2.83 15.89
N THR A 184 12.94 2.83 17.20
CA THR A 184 11.66 2.32 17.71
C THR A 184 10.49 3.16 17.19
N VAL A 185 10.58 4.47 17.26
CA VAL A 185 9.52 5.38 16.78
C VAL A 185 9.38 5.31 15.25
N GLN A 186 10.50 5.30 14.53
CA GLN A 186 10.49 5.21 13.07
C GLN A 186 9.81 3.93 12.58
N TRP A 187 10.21 2.78 13.10
CA TRP A 187 9.64 1.50 12.66
C TRP A 187 8.21 1.28 13.15
N LYS A 188 7.87 1.81 14.34
CA LYS A 188 6.47 1.84 14.78
C LYS A 188 5.61 2.63 13.80
N ALA A 189 6.04 3.81 13.43
CA ALA A 189 5.32 4.66 12.52
C ALA A 189 5.24 4.06 11.11
N TYR A 190 6.34 3.54 10.58
CA TYR A 190 6.40 2.98 9.22
C TYR A 190 5.61 1.67 9.10
N GLY A 191 5.71 0.78 10.08
CA GLY A 191 4.91 -0.45 10.09
C GLY A 191 3.42 -0.18 10.15
N ALA A 192 3.00 0.74 11.02
CA ALA A 192 1.60 1.15 11.12
C ALA A 192 1.12 1.93 9.88
N LEU A 193 1.99 2.73 9.24
CA LEU A 193 1.68 3.43 7.99
C LEU A 193 1.49 2.43 6.84
N THR A 194 2.36 1.41 6.75
CA THR A 194 2.18 0.31 5.79
C THR A 194 0.87 -0.42 6.04
N GLY A 195 0.51 -0.70 7.28
CA GLY A 195 -0.79 -1.23 7.63
C GLY A 195 -1.95 -0.33 7.21
N SER A 196 -1.79 1.00 7.29
CA SER A 196 -2.81 1.96 6.87
C SER A 196 -3.05 1.91 5.36
N TRP A 197 -2.02 1.89 4.53
CA TRP A 197 -2.23 1.76 3.09
C TRP A 197 -2.76 0.38 2.70
N ASN A 198 -2.33 -0.68 3.39
CA ASN A 198 -2.86 -2.02 3.17
C ASN A 198 -4.37 -2.08 3.42
N MET A 199 -4.89 -1.35 4.41
CA MET A 199 -6.33 -1.22 4.64
C MET A 199 -7.04 -0.60 3.43
N LEU A 200 -6.45 0.41 2.77
CA LEU A 200 -7.01 1.00 1.55
C LEU A 200 -6.99 0.01 0.37
N VAL A 201 -5.86 -0.66 0.17
CA VAL A 201 -5.66 -1.59 -0.95
C VAL A 201 -6.54 -2.83 -0.80
N TYR A 202 -6.55 -3.45 0.39
CA TYR A 202 -7.35 -4.66 0.63
C TYR A 202 -8.85 -4.36 0.64
N GLY A 203 -9.26 -3.22 1.19
CA GLY A 203 -10.63 -2.75 1.05
C GLY A 203 -11.03 -2.58 -0.42
N THR A 204 -10.13 -2.07 -1.25
CA THR A 204 -10.35 -1.96 -2.70
C THR A 204 -10.42 -3.33 -3.38
N ALA A 205 -9.58 -4.30 -2.99
CA ALA A 205 -9.67 -5.67 -3.49
C ALA A 205 -11.06 -6.27 -3.24
N LEU A 206 -11.56 -6.16 -2.02
CA LEU A 206 -12.89 -6.66 -1.67
C LEU A 206 -14.00 -6.01 -2.50
N VAL A 207 -13.91 -4.70 -2.75
CA VAL A 207 -14.87 -4.00 -3.62
C VAL A 207 -14.80 -4.50 -5.06
N VAL A 208 -13.60 -4.70 -5.59
CA VAL A 208 -13.42 -5.23 -6.95
C VAL A 208 -13.98 -6.66 -7.06
N MET A 209 -13.71 -7.52 -6.06
CA MET A 209 -14.25 -8.88 -6.00
C MET A 209 -15.78 -8.86 -5.94
N GLU A 210 -16.37 -8.06 -5.05
CA GLU A 210 -17.82 -7.89 -4.91
C GLU A 210 -18.46 -7.44 -6.24
N ARG A 211 -17.86 -6.45 -6.89
CA ARG A 211 -18.38 -5.91 -8.15
C ARG A 211 -18.20 -6.87 -9.33
N SER A 212 -17.15 -7.68 -9.31
CA SER A 212 -16.89 -8.68 -10.37
C SER A 212 -17.83 -9.87 -10.26
N THR A 213 -18.21 -10.27 -9.04
CA THR A 213 -19.06 -11.44 -8.79
C THR A 213 -20.54 -11.08 -8.60
N GLY A 214 -20.85 -9.81 -8.34
CA GLY A 214 -22.20 -9.36 -7.98
C GLY A 214 -22.67 -9.80 -6.57
N ASN A 215 -21.77 -10.39 -5.77
CA ASN A 215 -22.10 -10.96 -4.46
C ASN A 215 -21.53 -10.10 -3.32
N MET A 216 -22.40 -9.43 -2.55
CA MET A 216 -22.04 -8.60 -1.39
C MET A 216 -21.97 -9.39 -0.07
N ALA A 217 -22.49 -10.60 -0.01
CA ALA A 217 -22.58 -11.36 1.24
C ALA A 217 -21.25 -11.55 1.97
N PRO A 218 -20.10 -11.82 1.26
CA PRO A 218 -18.82 -11.96 1.92
C PRO A 218 -18.37 -10.68 2.68
N ALA A 219 -18.66 -9.48 2.15
CA ALA A 219 -18.25 -8.22 2.76
C ALA A 219 -19.02 -7.87 4.06
N LEU A 220 -20.14 -8.54 4.32
CA LEU A 220 -20.93 -8.39 5.55
C LEU A 220 -20.79 -9.59 6.50
N SER A 221 -19.93 -10.56 6.16
CA SER A 221 -19.77 -11.77 6.95
C SER A 221 -18.96 -11.54 8.24
N ARG A 222 -19.32 -12.28 9.30
CA ARG A 222 -18.52 -12.27 10.56
C ARG A 222 -17.05 -12.61 10.33
N THR A 223 -16.78 -13.47 9.35
CA THR A 223 -15.42 -13.87 8.97
C THR A 223 -14.61 -12.69 8.43
N ALA A 224 -15.21 -11.86 7.54
CA ALA A 224 -14.53 -10.70 7.00
C ALA A 224 -14.19 -9.70 8.10
N PHE A 225 -15.10 -9.48 9.06
CA PHE A 225 -14.83 -8.64 10.22
C PHE A 225 -13.76 -9.21 11.15
N LEU A 226 -13.69 -10.53 11.34
CA LEU A 226 -12.61 -11.16 12.09
C LEU A 226 -11.26 -10.92 11.41
N LEU A 227 -11.17 -11.11 10.10
CA LEU A 227 -9.94 -10.87 9.34
C LEU A 227 -9.54 -9.38 9.39
N PHE A 228 -10.52 -8.47 9.32
CA PHE A 228 -10.27 -7.05 9.53
C PHE A 228 -9.72 -6.77 10.92
N ALA A 229 -10.31 -7.34 11.97
CA ALA A 229 -9.86 -7.15 13.35
C ALA A 229 -8.43 -7.67 13.56
N LEU A 230 -8.08 -8.84 13.00
CA LEU A 230 -6.73 -9.38 13.05
C LEU A 230 -5.74 -8.48 12.30
N GLY A 231 -6.09 -8.02 11.09
CA GLY A 231 -5.26 -7.08 10.32
C GLY A 231 -5.09 -5.73 11.04
N PHE A 232 -6.13 -5.24 11.70
CA PHE A 232 -6.07 -4.02 12.51
C PHE A 232 -5.18 -4.19 13.74
N THR A 233 -5.26 -5.35 14.41
CA THR A 233 -4.38 -5.68 15.55
C THR A 233 -2.91 -5.74 15.09
N ASN A 234 -2.64 -6.32 13.93
CA ASN A 234 -1.30 -6.35 13.36
C ASN A 234 -0.79 -4.94 13.01
N LEU A 235 -1.63 -4.08 12.43
CA LEU A 235 -1.32 -2.67 12.19
C LEU A 235 -0.87 -1.96 13.47
N LEU A 236 -1.54 -2.23 14.59
CA LEU A 236 -1.25 -1.57 15.87
C LEU A 236 0.04 -2.07 16.54
N PHE A 237 0.32 -3.38 16.45
CA PHE A 237 1.30 -4.03 17.31
C PHE A 237 2.34 -4.89 16.58
N GLY A 238 2.10 -5.28 15.32
CA GLY A 238 2.99 -6.17 14.57
C GLY A 238 4.35 -5.55 14.19
N TRP A 239 4.44 -4.24 14.14
CA TRP A 239 5.60 -3.49 13.67
C TRP A 239 6.93 -3.81 14.37
N ALA A 240 6.89 -4.25 15.65
CA ALA A 240 8.11 -4.45 16.42
C ALA A 240 8.92 -5.68 15.99
N HIS A 241 8.41 -6.55 15.10
CA HIS A 241 9.23 -7.58 14.48
C HIS A 241 10.31 -6.99 13.55
N HIS A 242 10.16 -5.76 13.08
CA HIS A 242 11.19 -5.06 12.32
C HIS A 242 12.37 -4.57 13.19
N ILE A 243 12.24 -4.58 14.50
CA ILE A 243 13.27 -4.08 15.43
C ILE A 243 13.76 -5.13 16.43
N TYR A 244 13.62 -6.42 16.16
CA TYR A 244 14.13 -7.48 17.04
C TYR A 244 15.61 -7.32 17.42
N PRO A 245 16.53 -6.90 16.50
CA PRO A 245 17.93 -6.68 16.84
C PRO A 245 18.18 -5.41 17.69
N VAL A 246 17.21 -4.47 17.72
CA VAL A 246 17.34 -3.24 18.51
C VAL A 246 17.18 -3.58 19.99
N PRO A 247 18.01 -3.05 20.92
CA PRO A 247 17.90 -3.29 22.35
C PRO A 247 16.72 -2.50 22.95
N SER A 248 15.53 -2.76 22.46
CA SER A 248 14.25 -2.24 22.95
C SER A 248 13.73 -3.08 24.13
N ALA A 249 12.68 -2.60 24.81
CA ALA A 249 12.07 -3.32 25.92
C ALA A 249 11.62 -4.74 25.50
N PRO A 250 11.95 -5.80 26.28
CA PRO A 250 11.66 -7.20 25.91
C PRO A 250 10.19 -7.48 25.62
N TRP A 251 9.28 -6.82 26.31
CA TRP A 251 7.85 -7.00 26.11
C TRP A 251 7.38 -6.59 24.70
N LEU A 252 8.02 -5.59 24.07
CA LEU A 252 7.71 -5.18 22.70
C LEU A 252 7.96 -6.34 21.71
N ARG A 253 9.08 -7.02 21.86
CA ARG A 253 9.45 -8.17 21.01
C ARG A 253 8.51 -9.35 21.21
N LEU A 254 8.15 -9.64 22.48
CA LEU A 254 7.19 -10.70 22.80
C LEU A 254 5.80 -10.41 22.24
N LEU A 255 5.32 -9.17 22.39
CA LEU A 255 4.04 -8.75 21.86
C LEU A 255 4.01 -8.86 20.34
N ALA A 256 5.03 -8.31 19.66
CA ALA A 256 5.12 -8.40 18.20
C ALA A 256 5.16 -9.84 17.70
N TYR A 257 5.93 -10.71 18.35
CA TYR A 257 5.98 -12.13 18.04
C TYR A 257 4.60 -12.78 18.18
N ALA A 258 3.94 -12.58 19.31
CA ALA A 258 2.61 -13.14 19.55
C ALA A 258 1.58 -12.67 18.51
N ILE A 259 1.58 -11.38 18.18
CA ILE A 259 0.68 -10.80 17.17
C ILE A 259 1.00 -11.34 15.76
N SER A 260 2.27 -11.36 15.37
CA SER A 260 2.68 -11.89 14.06
C SER A 260 2.28 -13.37 13.91
N MET A 261 2.36 -14.16 14.97
CA MET A 261 1.93 -15.57 14.93
C MET A 261 0.40 -15.73 14.75
N THR A 262 -0.42 -14.69 15.03
CA THR A 262 -1.86 -14.74 14.71
C THR A 262 -2.14 -14.77 13.20
N GLU A 263 -1.18 -14.36 12.37
CA GLU A 263 -1.27 -14.42 10.91
C GLU A 263 -1.41 -15.86 10.39
N TRP A 264 -0.97 -16.87 11.15
CA TRP A 264 -1.27 -18.28 10.88
C TRP A 264 -2.77 -18.56 10.79
N LEU A 265 -3.59 -17.87 11.59
CA LEU A 265 -5.05 -18.00 11.54
C LEU A 265 -5.60 -17.45 10.23
N ILE A 266 -5.05 -16.33 9.77
CA ILE A 266 -5.40 -15.71 8.48
C ILE A 266 -5.02 -16.67 7.35
N LEU A 267 -3.78 -17.19 7.35
CA LEU A 267 -3.28 -18.11 6.34
C LEU A 267 -4.10 -19.40 6.29
N ALA A 268 -4.35 -20.04 7.45
CA ALA A 268 -5.17 -21.25 7.53
C ALA A 268 -6.61 -21.01 7.01
N ARG A 269 -7.17 -19.83 7.28
CA ARG A 269 -8.48 -19.44 6.78
C ARG A 269 -8.47 -19.24 5.27
N MET A 270 -7.46 -18.56 4.73
CA MET A 270 -7.29 -18.36 3.31
C MET A 270 -7.18 -19.67 2.55
N ILE A 271 -6.36 -20.63 3.05
CA ILE A 271 -6.23 -21.96 2.46
C ILE A 271 -7.59 -22.67 2.38
N ARG A 272 -8.41 -22.53 3.43
CA ARG A 272 -9.73 -23.16 3.50
C ARG A 272 -10.72 -22.52 2.52
N GLN A 273 -10.72 -21.20 2.39
CA GLN A 273 -11.59 -20.46 1.48
C GLN A 273 -11.17 -20.61 0.02
N TRP A 274 -9.88 -20.66 -0.26
CA TRP A 274 -9.34 -20.77 -1.60
C TRP A 274 -9.87 -21.99 -2.36
N ARG A 275 -10.08 -23.11 -1.68
CA ARG A 275 -10.69 -24.30 -2.27
C ARG A 275 -12.12 -24.07 -2.77
N ALA A 276 -12.87 -23.18 -2.13
CA ALA A 276 -14.23 -22.83 -2.56
C ALA A 276 -14.19 -21.85 -3.75
N THR A 277 -13.32 -20.86 -3.70
CA THR A 277 -13.20 -19.82 -4.73
C THR A 277 -12.69 -20.35 -6.08
N LEU A 278 -11.85 -21.41 -6.07
CA LEU A 278 -11.37 -22.06 -7.30
C LEU A 278 -12.50 -22.67 -8.14
N LYS A 279 -13.61 -23.10 -7.51
CA LYS A 279 -14.77 -23.67 -8.23
C LYS A 279 -15.60 -22.58 -8.92
N GLU A 280 -15.76 -21.42 -8.28
CA GLU A 280 -16.54 -20.29 -8.81
C GLU A 280 -15.75 -19.44 -9.83
N GLY A 281 -14.42 -19.39 -9.69
CA GLY A 281 -13.55 -18.57 -10.53
C GLY A 281 -13.30 -19.10 -11.94
N MET A 282 -13.82 -20.28 -12.30
CA MET A 282 -13.55 -20.89 -13.62
C MET A 282 -14.17 -20.12 -14.78
N ASP A 283 -15.30 -19.45 -14.59
CA ASP A 283 -16.02 -18.74 -15.67
C ASP A 283 -15.43 -17.36 -16.00
N HIS A 284 -14.57 -16.78 -15.14
CA HIS A 284 -14.05 -15.42 -15.32
C HIS A 284 -12.56 -15.34 -15.69
N ARG A 285 -11.93 -16.48 -16.03
CA ARG A 285 -10.47 -16.58 -16.32
C ARG A 285 -9.97 -15.70 -17.46
N HIS A 286 -10.85 -15.14 -18.27
CA HIS A 286 -10.49 -14.35 -19.44
C HIS A 286 -10.34 -12.85 -19.19
N SER A 287 -10.68 -12.34 -18.00
CA SER A 287 -10.50 -10.92 -17.67
C SER A 287 -9.15 -10.65 -17.01
N LEU A 288 -8.53 -9.51 -17.33
CA LEU A 288 -7.30 -9.05 -16.68
C LEU A 288 -7.52 -8.80 -15.19
N THR A 289 -8.65 -8.22 -14.84
CA THR A 289 -9.04 -7.98 -13.44
C THR A 289 -8.95 -9.26 -12.61
N HIS A 290 -9.55 -10.34 -13.12
CA HIS A 290 -9.56 -11.61 -12.41
C HIS A 290 -8.17 -12.24 -12.30
N ARG A 291 -7.35 -12.14 -13.35
CA ARG A 291 -5.97 -12.64 -13.34
C ARG A 291 -5.12 -11.92 -12.29
N PHE A 292 -5.25 -10.61 -12.18
CA PHE A 292 -4.53 -9.83 -11.18
C PHE A 292 -5.03 -10.08 -9.76
N LEU A 293 -6.34 -10.26 -9.55
CA LEU A 293 -6.87 -10.69 -8.23
C LEU A 293 -6.31 -12.06 -7.84
N PHE A 294 -6.35 -13.04 -8.75
CA PHE A 294 -5.81 -14.36 -8.48
C PHE A 294 -4.30 -14.32 -8.19
N ALA A 295 -3.53 -13.55 -8.97
CA ALA A 295 -2.10 -13.37 -8.70
C ALA A 295 -1.86 -12.75 -7.32
N SER A 296 -2.69 -11.77 -6.91
CA SER A 296 -2.57 -11.18 -5.58
C SER A 296 -2.83 -12.18 -4.46
N GLU A 297 -3.76 -13.12 -4.65
CA GLU A 297 -4.00 -14.20 -3.67
C GLU A 297 -2.79 -15.13 -3.54
N VAL A 298 -2.17 -15.49 -4.66
CA VAL A 298 -0.94 -16.29 -4.67
C VAL A 298 0.18 -15.55 -3.94
N TRP A 299 0.36 -14.26 -4.23
CA TRP A 299 1.36 -13.43 -3.57
C TRP A 299 1.09 -13.22 -2.08
N VAL A 300 -0.17 -13.06 -1.67
CA VAL A 300 -0.54 -13.02 -0.24
C VAL A 300 -0.11 -14.30 0.44
N PHE A 301 -0.38 -15.46 -0.18
CA PHE A 301 -0.02 -16.75 0.38
C PHE A 301 1.50 -16.91 0.55
N LEU A 302 2.27 -16.64 -0.51
CA LEU A 302 3.72 -16.75 -0.50
C LEU A 302 4.36 -15.74 0.49
N ASN A 303 3.91 -14.49 0.42
CA ASN A 303 4.49 -13.42 1.23
C ASN A 303 4.12 -13.52 2.70
N LEU A 304 2.91 -13.99 3.02
CA LEU A 304 2.49 -14.25 4.39
C LEU A 304 3.28 -15.43 4.99
N GLY A 305 3.50 -16.50 4.21
CA GLY A 305 4.38 -17.59 4.64
C GLY A 305 5.80 -17.13 4.94
N LEU A 306 6.37 -16.29 4.07
CA LEU A 306 7.69 -15.68 4.29
C LEU A 306 7.68 -14.75 5.51
N ALA A 307 6.63 -13.91 5.68
CA ALA A 307 6.48 -13.03 6.84
C ALA A 307 6.49 -13.79 8.15
N LEU A 308 5.74 -14.90 8.22
CA LEU A 308 5.69 -15.76 9.40
C LEU A 308 7.06 -16.33 9.74
N LEU A 309 7.81 -16.81 8.73
CA LEU A 309 9.16 -17.34 8.93
C LEU A 309 10.12 -16.28 9.47
N ILE A 310 10.19 -15.11 8.83
CA ILE A 310 11.08 -14.03 9.26
C ILE A 310 10.63 -13.33 10.54
N SER A 311 9.40 -13.54 11.00
CA SER A 311 8.90 -13.04 12.28
C SER A 311 9.27 -13.94 13.46
N ILE A 312 9.84 -15.13 13.22
CA ILE A 312 10.42 -15.96 14.27
C ILE A 312 11.76 -15.36 14.69
N PRO A 313 11.96 -14.96 15.97
CA PRO A 313 13.17 -14.24 16.37
C PRO A 313 14.49 -14.92 16.03
N ALA A 314 14.55 -16.26 16.13
CA ALA A 314 15.74 -17.03 15.79
C ALA A 314 16.06 -17.00 14.28
N ILE A 315 15.06 -16.96 13.42
CA ILE A 315 15.22 -16.84 11.96
C ILE A 315 15.49 -15.37 11.59
N ASN A 316 14.81 -14.44 12.24
CA ASN A 316 14.98 -13.01 12.02
C ASN A 316 16.44 -12.56 12.21
N LEU A 317 17.12 -13.12 13.20
CA LEU A 317 18.52 -12.83 13.49
C LEU A 317 19.45 -13.02 12.25
N PHE A 318 19.14 -13.98 11.39
CA PHE A 318 19.92 -14.30 10.19
C PHE A 318 19.35 -13.68 8.91
N THR A 319 18.11 -13.25 8.91
CA THR A 319 17.41 -12.75 7.71
C THR A 319 17.21 -11.25 7.72
N HIS A 320 17.27 -10.60 8.89
CA HIS A 320 17.09 -9.15 9.03
C HIS A 320 18.18 -8.39 8.26
N GLY A 321 17.79 -7.39 7.46
CA GLY A 321 18.71 -6.58 6.67
C GLY A 321 19.34 -7.31 5.46
N THR A 322 18.88 -8.52 5.14
CA THR A 322 19.33 -9.28 3.96
C THR A 322 18.34 -9.16 2.80
N HIS A 323 18.68 -9.76 1.67
CA HIS A 323 17.78 -9.85 0.51
C HIS A 323 16.47 -10.61 0.81
N ILE A 324 16.41 -11.44 1.85
CA ILE A 324 15.18 -12.10 2.30
C ILE A 324 14.18 -11.07 2.82
N THR A 325 14.64 -10.07 3.58
CA THR A 325 13.79 -8.94 4.01
C THR A 325 13.32 -8.12 2.80
N VAL A 326 14.20 -7.89 1.82
CA VAL A 326 13.85 -7.20 0.57
C VAL A 326 12.81 -8.00 -0.22
N ALA A 327 12.97 -9.32 -0.34
CA ALA A 327 12.02 -10.20 -1.02
C ALA A 327 10.61 -10.11 -0.37
N HIS A 328 10.54 -10.09 0.97
CA HIS A 328 9.27 -9.87 1.68
C HIS A 328 8.66 -8.50 1.37
N ALA A 329 9.46 -7.45 1.38
CA ALA A 329 8.99 -6.09 1.05
C ALA A 329 8.48 -6.00 -0.40
N MET A 330 9.17 -6.60 -1.36
CA MET A 330 8.76 -6.64 -2.77
C MET A 330 7.52 -7.51 -2.97
N GLY A 331 7.42 -8.66 -2.31
CA GLY A 331 6.23 -9.50 -2.28
C GLY A 331 5.00 -8.74 -1.78
N SER A 332 5.16 -7.88 -0.77
CA SER A 332 4.08 -7.02 -0.28
C SER A 332 3.74 -5.89 -1.27
N THR A 333 4.72 -5.10 -1.70
CA THR A 333 4.49 -3.87 -2.47
C THR A 333 4.15 -4.15 -3.94
N ILE A 334 4.83 -5.08 -4.58
CA ILE A 334 4.58 -5.45 -5.98
C ILE A 334 3.61 -6.62 -6.03
N GLY A 335 3.95 -7.74 -5.40
CA GLY A 335 3.18 -8.97 -5.47
C GLY A 335 1.74 -8.81 -5.00
N ILE A 336 1.53 -8.16 -3.86
CA ILE A 336 0.18 -7.98 -3.30
C ILE A 336 -0.41 -6.63 -3.74
N ASN A 337 0.19 -5.52 -3.29
CA ASN A 337 -0.46 -4.22 -3.44
C ASN A 337 -0.59 -3.79 -4.91
N THR A 338 0.48 -3.89 -5.70
CA THR A 338 0.44 -3.48 -7.11
C THR A 338 -0.46 -4.38 -7.95
N THR A 339 -0.50 -5.68 -7.69
CA THR A 339 -1.44 -6.59 -8.40
C THR A 339 -2.89 -6.26 -8.11
N ILE A 340 -3.26 -5.99 -6.84
CA ILE A 340 -4.62 -5.56 -6.48
C ILE A 340 -4.95 -4.23 -7.15
N LEU A 341 -4.04 -3.28 -7.14
CA LEU A 341 -4.26 -1.97 -7.76
C LEU A 341 -4.42 -2.09 -9.27
N PHE A 342 -3.66 -2.95 -9.95
CA PHE A 342 -3.88 -3.26 -11.36
C PHE A 342 -5.22 -3.94 -11.61
N ALA A 343 -5.66 -4.86 -10.75
CA ALA A 343 -7.00 -5.42 -10.85
C ALA A 343 -8.07 -4.32 -10.82
N SER A 344 -7.93 -3.34 -9.90
CA SER A 344 -8.82 -2.18 -9.83
C SER A 344 -8.74 -1.29 -11.06
N VAL A 345 -7.53 -0.99 -11.57
CA VAL A 345 -7.32 -0.20 -12.79
C VAL A 345 -8.02 -0.87 -13.99
N PHE A 346 -7.81 -2.17 -14.20
CA PHE A 346 -8.42 -2.90 -15.30
C PHE A 346 -9.93 -3.05 -15.14
N PHE A 347 -10.43 -3.17 -13.94
CA PHE A 347 -11.86 -3.16 -13.66
C PHE A 347 -12.51 -1.81 -14.02
N ILE A 348 -11.89 -0.71 -13.63
CA ILE A 348 -12.38 0.65 -13.87
C ILE A 348 -12.30 1.03 -15.35
N SER A 349 -11.22 0.62 -16.02
CA SER A 349 -10.99 0.94 -17.45
C SER A 349 -11.71 0.03 -18.43
N GLY A 350 -12.28 -1.09 -17.97
CA GLY A 350 -12.85 -2.11 -18.85
C GLY A 350 -11.80 -2.77 -19.72
N GLY A 351 -10.55 -2.86 -19.26
CA GLY A 351 -9.40 -3.33 -20.04
C GLY A 351 -9.56 -4.77 -20.56
N ALA A 352 -9.51 -4.94 -21.88
CA ALA A 352 -9.57 -6.24 -22.50
C ALA A 352 -8.23 -6.98 -22.41
N LEU A 353 -8.30 -8.30 -22.27
CA LEU A 353 -7.13 -9.17 -22.33
C LEU A 353 -6.60 -9.25 -23.76
N ASN A 354 -5.55 -8.48 -24.05
CA ASN A 354 -4.80 -8.58 -25.31
C ASN A 354 -3.42 -9.21 -25.11
N ALA A 355 -2.68 -9.45 -26.18
CA ALA A 355 -1.37 -10.09 -26.12
C ALA A 355 -0.36 -9.27 -25.26
N ARG A 356 -0.34 -7.93 -25.42
CA ARG A 356 0.58 -7.06 -24.66
C ARG A 356 0.29 -7.09 -23.16
N ALA A 357 -0.98 -7.01 -22.77
CA ALA A 357 -1.39 -7.07 -21.37
C ALA A 357 -1.07 -8.44 -20.75
N ARG A 358 -1.21 -9.53 -21.54
CA ARG A 358 -0.84 -10.88 -21.08
C ARG A 358 0.66 -11.03 -20.89
N TRP A 359 1.48 -10.50 -21.80
CA TRP A 359 2.93 -10.49 -21.64
C TRP A 359 3.34 -9.64 -20.43
N GLY A 360 2.79 -8.43 -20.26
CA GLY A 360 3.06 -7.59 -19.09
C GLY A 360 2.71 -8.27 -17.78
N PHE A 361 1.58 -8.98 -17.72
CA PHE A 361 1.18 -9.77 -16.55
C PHE A 361 2.21 -10.85 -16.20
N TRP A 362 2.63 -11.65 -17.17
CA TRP A 362 3.61 -12.73 -16.94
C TRP A 362 5.00 -12.22 -16.63
N LEU A 363 5.45 -11.18 -17.32
CA LEU A 363 6.75 -10.55 -17.02
C LEU A 363 6.78 -10.01 -15.59
N MET A 364 5.75 -9.27 -15.18
CA MET A 364 5.68 -8.71 -13.83
C MET A 364 5.69 -9.80 -12.75
N ASN A 365 4.89 -10.85 -12.90
CA ASN A 365 4.78 -11.89 -11.86
C ASN A 365 5.92 -12.90 -11.91
N GLY A 366 6.52 -13.15 -13.07
CA GLY A 366 7.63 -14.10 -13.23
C GLY A 366 9.00 -13.51 -12.91
N SER A 367 9.15 -12.17 -12.92
CA SER A 367 10.39 -11.49 -12.53
C SER A 367 10.48 -11.19 -11.04
N LEU A 368 9.37 -11.26 -10.31
CA LEU A 368 9.28 -11.05 -8.87
C LEU A 368 9.60 -12.32 -8.10
#